data_6268e3ed7a320f71cdc03e0e57156fcb
#
_entry.id   6268e3ed7a320f71cdc03e0e57156fcb
#
_cell.length_a   1.000
_cell.length_b   1.000
_cell.length_c   1.000
_cell.angle_alpha   90.00
_cell.angle_beta   90.00
_cell.angle_gamma   90.00
#
_symmetry.space_group_name_H-M   'P 1'
#
loop_
_entity.id
_entity.type
_entity.pdbx_description
1 polymer ?
#
loop_
_entity_poly.entity_id
_entity_poly.type
_entity_poly.pdbx_seq_one_letter_code
_entity_poly.pdbx_strand_id
1 'polypeptide(L)' 'MIVKYIGNSDPLMLLYGKSYKVIDIERGWFRIIDETGEDYLYPPDLFIIEDNINSVSC' A
#
# COMPACT_ATOMS: atom_id res chain seq x y z
N MET A 1 7.27 -3.31 -4.39
CA MET A 1 7.25 -2.28 -3.33
C MET A 1 6.16 -2.62 -2.33
N ILE A 2 6.49 -2.56 -1.07
CA ILE A 2 5.54 -2.83 0.01
C ILE A 2 5.26 -1.52 0.73
N VAL A 3 3.98 -1.25 0.97
CA VAL A 3 3.58 -0.03 1.67
C VAL A 3 2.65 -0.39 2.82
N LYS A 4 2.65 0.44 3.85
CA LYS A 4 1.77 0.28 4.99
C LYS A 4 0.65 1.30 4.90
N TYR A 5 -0.58 0.85 5.02
CA TYR A 5 -1.73 1.75 4.97
C TYR A 5 -1.86 2.51 6.28
N ILE A 6 -1.96 3.83 6.20
CA ILE A 6 -2.09 4.68 7.38
C ILE A 6 -3.38 5.48 7.38
N GLY A 7 -4.30 5.17 6.48
CA GLY A 7 -5.61 5.82 6.49
C GLY A 7 -6.59 5.11 7.39
N ASN A 8 -7.85 5.48 7.32
CA ASN A 8 -8.87 4.86 8.15
C ASN A 8 -9.15 3.45 7.69
N SER A 9 -9.33 2.54 8.64
CA SER A 9 -9.62 1.16 8.29
C SER A 9 -10.98 1.03 7.64
N ASP A 10 -11.01 0.24 6.57
CA ASP A 10 -12.24 -0.13 5.90
C ASP A 10 -12.13 -1.64 5.65
N PRO A 11 -12.84 -2.47 6.39
CA PRO A 11 -12.66 -3.93 6.28
C PRO A 11 -12.88 -4.49 4.89
N LEU A 12 -13.60 -3.77 4.05
CA LEU A 12 -13.83 -4.23 2.69
C LEU A 12 -12.74 -3.75 1.72
N MET A 13 -11.90 -2.83 2.16
CA MET A 13 -10.90 -2.23 1.27
C MET A 13 -9.50 -2.37 1.83
N LEU A 14 -9.13 -1.55 2.81
CA LEU A 14 -7.79 -1.51 3.38
C LEU A 14 -7.86 -1.37 4.89
N LEU A 15 -6.92 -2.00 5.59
CA LEU A 15 -6.88 -1.95 7.04
C LEU A 15 -5.70 -1.13 7.52
N TYR A 16 -5.93 -0.26 8.49
CA TYR A 16 -4.91 0.59 9.05
C TYR A 16 -3.77 -0.26 9.61
N GLY A 17 -2.54 0.10 9.28
CA GLY A 17 -1.37 -0.59 9.81
C GLY A 17 -1.00 -1.86 9.07
N LYS A 18 -1.81 -2.29 8.11
CA LYS A 18 -1.50 -3.49 7.37
C LYS A 18 -0.64 -3.16 6.16
N SER A 19 0.26 -4.06 5.80
CA SER A 19 1.13 -3.86 4.65
C SER A 19 0.50 -4.43 3.39
N TYR A 20 0.70 -3.74 2.28
CA TYR A 20 0.14 -4.15 0.99
C TYR A 20 1.22 -4.06 -0.07
N LYS A 21 1.11 -4.90 -1.09
CA LYS A 21 2.04 -4.88 -2.20
C LYS A 21 1.53 -3.95 -3.28
N VAL A 22 2.39 -3.05 -3.76
CA VAL A 22 2.06 -2.18 -4.88
C VAL A 22 2.43 -2.93 -6.14
N ILE A 23 1.45 -3.21 -7.00
CA ILE A 23 1.68 -3.97 -8.22
C ILE A 23 1.95 -3.07 -9.40
N ASP A 24 1.62 -1.79 -9.31
CA ASP A 24 1.91 -0.83 -10.37
C ASP A 24 1.76 0.58 -9.81
N ILE A 25 2.32 1.56 -10.50
CA ILE A 25 2.17 2.96 -10.15
C ILE A 25 1.70 3.68 -11.40
N GLU A 26 0.56 4.37 -11.29
CA GLU A 26 -0.01 5.10 -12.41
C GLU A 26 -0.23 6.53 -12.01
N ARG A 27 0.46 7.45 -12.67
CA ARG A 27 0.35 8.89 -12.41
C ARG A 27 0.61 9.21 -10.94
N GLY A 28 1.54 8.49 -10.32
CA GLY A 28 1.87 8.72 -8.93
C GLY A 28 0.96 8.02 -7.93
N TRP A 29 -0.08 7.34 -8.39
CA TRP A 29 -0.98 6.59 -7.51
C TRP A 29 -0.57 5.13 -7.48
N PHE A 30 -0.77 4.48 -6.35
CA PHE A 30 -0.40 3.08 -6.19
C PHE A 30 -1.56 2.16 -6.54
N ARG A 31 -1.29 1.19 -7.42
CA ARG A 31 -2.28 0.15 -7.70
C ARG A 31 -2.03 -0.99 -6.72
N ILE A 32 -3.02 -1.26 -5.88
CA ILE A 32 -2.89 -2.18 -4.76
C ILE A 32 -4.04 -3.17 -4.79
N ILE A 33 -3.74 -4.44 -4.47
CA ILE A 33 -4.79 -5.43 -4.30
C ILE A 33 -5.30 -5.29 -2.87
N ASP A 34 -6.58 -4.97 -2.74
CA ASP A 34 -7.15 -4.68 -1.43
C ASP A 34 -7.70 -5.95 -0.76
N GLU A 35 -8.43 -5.78 0.34
CA GLU A 35 -8.93 -6.91 1.11
C GLU A 35 -9.97 -7.73 0.35
N THR A 36 -10.57 -7.17 -0.69
CA THR A 36 -11.54 -7.91 -1.49
C THR A 36 -10.86 -8.75 -2.56
N GLY A 37 -9.56 -8.58 -2.75
CA GLY A 37 -8.83 -9.30 -3.79
C GLY A 37 -8.81 -8.59 -5.12
N GLU A 38 -9.36 -7.38 -5.20
CA GLU A 38 -9.37 -6.62 -6.43
C GLU A 38 -8.37 -5.49 -6.39
N ASP A 39 -7.91 -5.04 -7.55
CA ASP A 39 -6.91 -4.00 -7.60
C ASP A 39 -7.54 -2.66 -7.93
N TYR A 40 -7.16 -1.66 -7.17
CA TYR A 40 -7.63 -0.30 -7.36
C TYR A 40 -6.47 0.66 -7.17
N LEU A 41 -6.62 1.88 -7.66
CA LEU A 41 -5.63 2.94 -7.47
C LEU A 41 -5.95 3.72 -6.21
N TYR A 42 -4.93 3.94 -5.40
CA TYR A 42 -5.06 4.69 -4.15
C TYR A 42 -4.01 5.80 -4.10
N PRO A 43 -4.33 6.95 -3.49
CA PRO A 43 -3.37 8.04 -3.41
C PRO A 43 -2.21 7.67 -2.46
N PRO A 44 -0.98 8.06 -2.81
CA PRO A 44 0.18 7.69 -2.01
C PRO A 44 0.19 8.30 -0.62
N ASP A 45 -0.58 9.36 -0.41
CA ASP A 45 -0.66 9.99 0.90
C ASP A 45 -1.15 9.07 1.99
N LEU A 46 -1.85 8.01 1.61
CA LEU A 46 -2.43 7.08 2.57
C LEU A 46 -1.46 5.97 2.98
N PHE A 47 -0.22 6.03 2.52
CA PHE A 47 0.72 4.94 2.73
C PHE A 47 2.11 5.42 3.12
N ILE A 48 2.84 4.53 3.78
CA ILE A 48 4.26 4.72 4.04
C ILE A 48 4.99 3.58 3.36
N ILE A 49 6.05 3.89 2.63
CA ILE A 49 6.83 2.87 1.94
C ILE A 49 7.69 2.14 2.96
N GLU A 50 7.63 0.82 2.95
CA GLU A 50 8.33 0.02 3.93
C GLU A 50 9.52 -0.76 3.44
N ASP A 51 9.50 -1.16 2.19
CA ASP A 51 10.47 -2.15 1.74
C ASP A 51 11.84 -1.62 1.44
N ASN A 52 12.05 -0.34 1.57
CA ASN A 52 13.36 0.19 1.27
C ASN A 52 14.29 0.05 2.44
N ILE A 53 13.79 -0.29 3.56
CA ILE A 53 14.60 -0.32 4.67
C ILE A 53 15.57 -1.36 4.69
N ASN A 54 15.23 -2.45 4.19
CA ASN A 54 16.07 -3.54 4.27
C ASN A 54 17.31 -3.37 3.57
N SER A 55 17.37 -2.41 2.81
CA SER A 55 18.58 -2.22 2.10
C SER A 55 19.68 -1.98 3.05
N VAL A 56 19.35 -1.76 4.13
CA VAL A 56 20.28 -1.53 4.96
C VAL A 56 20.85 -2.56 5.48
N SER A 57 20.45 -3.07 5.57
CA SER A 57 20.96 -3.84 6.14
C SER A 57 21.92 -4.17 5.89
N CYS A 58 21.96 -3.73 5.84
CA CYS A 58 22.69 -3.81 5.76
C CYS A 58 23.10 -4.15 6.13
#